data_95baa5c6d40779cf4af6f9c392894155
#
_entry.id   95baa5c6d40779cf4af6f9c392894155
#
_cell.length_a   1.000
_cell.length_b   1.000
_cell.length_c   1.000
_cell.angle_alpha   90.00
_cell.angle_beta   90.00
_cell.angle_gamma   90.00
#
_symmetry.space_group_name_H-M   'P 1'
#
loop_
_entity.id
_entity.type
_entity.pdbx_description
1 polymer ?
#
loop_
_entity_poly.entity_id
_entity_poly.type
_entity_poly.pdbx_seq_one_letter_code
_entity_poly.pdbx_strand_id
1 'polypeptide(L)'
;MPYQIAFQPLGRRVTAAEGQTILTAAHDAGVPLASVCGGAGTCGRCQVRLVRGAVSPLGDDEAALLPPGEVAAGYRLACQARVLSDIELEVPAESLAVAQRLQVAGELPAVPLEPAVRAYTIALSPPSLSDLRADIQRLADALSAHHALHDLTFDLPTLRALPEVLRG
;
A
#
# COMPACT_ATOMS: atom_id res chain seq x y z
N MET A 1 -24.67 -0.98 27.72
CA MET A 1 -23.53 -0.70 28.65
C MET A 1 -22.25 -1.16 27.96
N PRO A 2 -21.08 -0.58 28.25
CA PRO A 2 -19.84 -1.10 27.66
C PRO A 2 -19.40 -2.38 28.36
N TYR A 3 -18.83 -3.32 27.61
CA TYR A 3 -18.33 -4.61 28.09
C TYR A 3 -16.81 -4.71 27.90
N GLN A 4 -16.17 -5.49 28.78
CA GLN A 4 -14.74 -5.75 28.71
C GLN A 4 -14.47 -6.98 27.86
N ILE A 5 -13.51 -6.86 26.92
CA ILE A 5 -13.02 -7.97 26.11
C ILE A 5 -11.54 -8.20 26.41
N ALA A 6 -11.19 -9.44 26.74
CA ALA A 6 -9.80 -9.86 26.91
C ALA A 6 -9.39 -10.82 25.79
N PHE A 7 -8.30 -10.50 25.08
CA PHE A 7 -7.73 -11.32 24.00
C PHE A 7 -6.49 -12.06 24.50
N GLN A 8 -6.59 -13.38 24.58
CA GLN A 8 -5.50 -14.29 24.97
C GLN A 8 -4.91 -15.00 23.75
N PRO A 9 -3.64 -15.35 23.74
CA PRO A 9 -2.59 -15.07 24.72
C PRO A 9 -1.97 -13.67 24.61
N LEU A 10 -2.52 -12.79 23.77
CA LEU A 10 -1.95 -11.47 23.44
C LEU A 10 -1.95 -10.49 24.63
N GLY A 11 -2.69 -10.76 25.69
CA GLY A 11 -2.81 -9.92 26.87
C GLY A 11 -3.47 -8.56 26.60
N ARG A 12 -4.17 -8.40 25.46
CA ARG A 12 -4.86 -7.16 25.10
C ARG A 12 -6.26 -7.12 25.70
N ARG A 13 -6.66 -5.94 26.13
CA ARG A 13 -8.01 -5.68 26.66
C ARG A 13 -8.57 -4.42 26.03
N VAL A 14 -9.87 -4.41 25.81
CA VAL A 14 -10.59 -3.26 25.25
C VAL A 14 -12.01 -3.21 25.80
N THR A 15 -12.58 -2.03 25.84
CA THR A 15 -13.99 -1.82 26.17
C THR A 15 -14.78 -1.72 24.87
N ALA A 16 -15.79 -2.55 24.70
CA ALA A 16 -16.65 -2.57 23.53
C ALA A 16 -18.09 -2.17 23.89
N ALA A 17 -18.79 -1.56 22.95
CA ALA A 17 -20.22 -1.32 23.08
C ALA A 17 -21.01 -2.62 22.92
N GLU A 18 -22.16 -2.69 23.55
CA GLU A 18 -23.10 -3.79 23.34
C GLU A 18 -23.47 -3.92 21.86
N GLY A 19 -23.42 -5.12 21.33
CA GLY A 19 -23.69 -5.39 19.91
C GLY A 19 -22.54 -5.05 18.95
N GLN A 20 -21.42 -4.50 19.43
CA GLN A 20 -20.21 -4.31 18.62
C GLN A 20 -19.65 -5.68 18.20
N THR A 21 -19.11 -5.79 16.97
CA THR A 21 -18.47 -7.03 16.54
C THR A 21 -17.13 -7.24 17.25
N ILE A 22 -16.77 -8.49 17.49
CA ILE A 22 -15.46 -8.83 18.07
C ILE A 22 -14.32 -8.33 17.16
N LEU A 23 -14.49 -8.38 15.84
CA LEU A 23 -13.48 -7.91 14.90
C LEU A 23 -13.17 -6.40 15.05
N THR A 24 -14.22 -5.57 15.18
CA THR A 24 -14.03 -4.12 15.40
C THR A 24 -13.33 -3.87 16.73
N ALA A 25 -13.77 -4.56 17.80
CA ALA A 25 -13.13 -4.45 19.12
C ALA A 25 -11.66 -4.94 19.10
N ALA A 26 -11.34 -5.96 18.31
CA ALA A 26 -9.97 -6.44 18.13
C ALA A 26 -9.09 -5.37 17.45
N HIS A 27 -9.60 -4.70 16.43
CA HIS A 27 -8.89 -3.60 15.77
C HIS A 27 -8.65 -2.44 16.75
N ASP A 28 -9.64 -2.06 17.55
CA ASP A 28 -9.52 -1.01 18.56
C ASP A 28 -8.47 -1.36 19.65
N ALA A 29 -8.32 -2.66 19.95
CA ALA A 29 -7.31 -3.19 20.87
C ALA A 29 -5.91 -3.34 20.23
N GLY A 30 -5.77 -3.10 18.92
CA GLY A 30 -4.53 -3.35 18.18
C GLY A 30 -4.21 -4.86 18.04
N VAL A 31 -5.25 -5.72 18.04
CA VAL A 31 -5.12 -7.15 17.76
C VAL A 31 -5.28 -7.38 16.25
N PRO A 32 -4.24 -7.85 15.55
CA PRO A 32 -4.25 -7.99 14.10
C PRO A 32 -4.98 -9.27 13.69
N LEU A 33 -6.32 -9.32 13.80
CA LEU A 33 -7.10 -10.44 13.29
C LEU A 33 -7.11 -10.44 11.75
N ALA A 34 -6.89 -11.60 11.15
CA ALA A 34 -6.98 -11.78 9.72
C ALA A 34 -8.43 -11.61 9.25
N SER A 35 -8.66 -10.62 8.39
CA SER A 35 -9.98 -10.31 7.83
C SER A 35 -9.90 -10.03 6.34
N VAL A 36 -9.62 -11.06 5.56
CA VAL A 36 -9.39 -10.96 4.10
C VAL A 36 -10.63 -10.44 3.36
N CYS A 37 -11.83 -10.76 3.85
CA CYS A 37 -13.10 -10.30 3.28
C CYS A 37 -13.55 -8.93 3.82
N GLY A 38 -12.75 -8.25 4.65
CA GLY A 38 -13.12 -6.96 5.23
C GLY A 38 -14.30 -7.02 6.22
N GLY A 39 -14.58 -8.19 6.79
CA GLY A 39 -15.70 -8.36 7.74
C GLY A 39 -17.01 -8.87 7.11
N ALA A 40 -17.03 -9.20 5.81
CA ALA A 40 -18.23 -9.66 5.11
C ALA A 40 -18.71 -11.07 5.51
N GLY A 41 -17.99 -11.80 6.37
CA GLY A 41 -18.41 -13.13 6.82
C GLY A 41 -18.15 -14.26 5.82
N THR A 42 -17.37 -14.05 4.75
CA THR A 42 -17.25 -15.01 3.63
C THR A 42 -15.94 -15.79 3.60
N CYS A 43 -14.91 -15.41 4.37
CA CYS A 43 -13.59 -16.04 4.27
C CYS A 43 -13.21 -16.99 5.41
N GLY A 44 -13.94 -16.97 6.53
CA GLY A 44 -13.68 -17.83 7.70
C GLY A 44 -12.34 -17.59 8.42
N ARG A 45 -11.58 -16.52 8.10
CA ARG A 45 -10.21 -16.32 8.63
C ARG A 45 -10.14 -15.67 10.01
N CYS A 46 -11.16 -14.92 10.41
CA CYS A 46 -11.19 -14.18 11.68
C CYS A 46 -11.74 -15.05 12.83
N GLN A 47 -11.28 -16.29 12.93
CA GLN A 47 -11.74 -17.20 13.98
C GLN A 47 -11.19 -16.79 15.34
N VAL A 48 -12.03 -16.83 16.35
CA VAL A 48 -11.69 -16.68 17.75
C VAL A 48 -12.42 -17.74 18.55
N ARG A 49 -11.85 -18.18 19.67
CA ARG A 49 -12.51 -19.13 20.56
C ARG A 49 -13.03 -18.39 21.80
N LEU A 50 -14.33 -18.48 22.06
CA LEU A 50 -14.96 -17.95 23.25
C LEU A 50 -14.62 -18.87 24.44
N VAL A 51 -13.88 -18.32 25.41
CA VAL A 51 -13.51 -19.04 26.65
C VAL A 51 -14.52 -18.75 27.73
N ARG A 52 -14.99 -17.49 27.84
CA ARG A 52 -15.93 -17.06 28.88
C ARG A 52 -16.78 -15.91 28.38
N GLY A 53 -18.01 -15.81 28.90
CA GLY A 53 -18.97 -14.77 28.58
C GLY A 53 -19.99 -15.17 27.54
N ALA A 54 -20.71 -14.18 26.99
CA ALA A 54 -21.77 -14.39 26.01
C ALA A 54 -21.59 -13.47 24.81
N VAL A 55 -21.85 -14.05 23.64
CA VAL A 55 -21.90 -13.36 22.35
C VAL A 55 -23.22 -13.68 21.64
N SER A 56 -23.51 -12.99 20.56
CA SER A 56 -24.73 -13.24 19.75
C SER A 56 -24.89 -14.73 19.38
N PRO A 57 -26.10 -15.22 19.15
CA PRO A 57 -26.33 -16.55 18.60
C PRO A 57 -25.54 -16.78 17.30
N LEU A 58 -25.25 -18.04 17.00
CA LEU A 58 -24.59 -18.44 15.76
C LEU A 58 -25.50 -18.04 14.56
N GLY A 59 -24.93 -17.32 13.58
CA GLY A 59 -25.62 -16.96 12.36
C GLY A 59 -25.42 -18.03 11.28
N ASP A 60 -26.28 -18.00 10.23
CA ASP A 60 -26.21 -18.95 9.11
C ASP A 60 -24.87 -18.87 8.38
N ASP A 61 -24.33 -17.67 8.18
CA ASP A 61 -23.03 -17.45 7.52
C ASP A 61 -21.89 -18.08 8.32
N GLU A 62 -21.91 -17.97 9.66
CA GLU A 62 -20.94 -18.62 10.53
C GLU A 62 -21.06 -20.15 10.46
N ALA A 63 -22.31 -20.65 10.52
CA ALA A 63 -22.60 -22.08 10.49
C ALA A 63 -22.19 -22.73 9.15
N ALA A 64 -22.20 -21.96 8.06
CA ALA A 64 -21.74 -22.43 6.75
C ALA A 64 -20.20 -22.53 6.67
N LEU A 65 -19.46 -21.77 7.45
CA LEU A 65 -18.00 -21.68 7.39
C LEU A 65 -17.27 -22.42 8.50
N LEU A 66 -17.94 -22.62 9.66
CA LEU A 66 -17.36 -23.31 10.81
C LEU A 66 -17.89 -24.74 10.90
N PRO A 67 -17.02 -25.76 10.95
CA PRO A 67 -17.43 -27.14 11.21
C PRO A 67 -18.19 -27.25 12.53
N PRO A 68 -19.19 -28.13 12.63
CA PRO A 68 -19.98 -28.30 13.87
C PRO A 68 -19.12 -28.58 15.11
N GLY A 69 -18.00 -29.30 14.96
CA GLY A 69 -17.05 -29.57 16.03
C GLY A 69 -16.34 -28.31 16.55
N GLU A 70 -16.01 -27.37 15.68
CA GLU A 70 -15.41 -26.08 16.06
C GLU A 70 -16.43 -25.20 16.80
N VAL A 71 -17.66 -25.14 16.30
CA VAL A 71 -18.75 -24.42 16.96
C VAL A 71 -18.97 -24.97 18.37
N ALA A 72 -18.99 -26.30 18.52
CA ALA A 72 -19.11 -26.97 19.83
C ALA A 72 -17.91 -26.68 20.76
N ALA A 73 -16.73 -26.48 20.21
CA ALA A 73 -15.51 -26.08 20.93
C ALA A 73 -15.46 -24.58 21.26
N GLY A 74 -16.47 -23.80 20.90
CA GLY A 74 -16.59 -22.38 21.18
C GLY A 74 -15.99 -21.44 20.13
N TYR A 75 -15.64 -21.94 18.94
CA TYR A 75 -15.13 -21.09 17.86
C TYR A 75 -16.26 -20.26 17.25
N ARG A 76 -15.93 -19.01 16.95
CA ARG A 76 -16.81 -18.02 16.36
C ARG A 76 -16.05 -17.18 15.33
N LEU A 77 -16.76 -16.61 14.38
CA LEU A 77 -16.19 -15.64 13.46
C LEU A 77 -16.27 -14.23 14.08
N ALA A 78 -15.12 -13.62 14.36
CA ALA A 78 -15.05 -12.32 15.03
C ALA A 78 -15.82 -11.20 14.30
N CYS A 79 -15.96 -11.29 12.97
CA CYS A 79 -16.68 -10.32 12.17
C CYS A 79 -18.22 -10.45 12.27
N GLN A 80 -18.73 -11.62 12.67
CA GLN A 80 -20.16 -11.90 12.80
C GLN A 80 -20.61 -11.88 14.25
N ALA A 81 -19.81 -12.44 15.16
CA ALA A 81 -20.13 -12.52 16.58
C ALA A 81 -20.14 -11.13 17.23
N ARG A 82 -21.22 -10.81 17.92
CA ARG A 82 -21.44 -9.54 18.63
C ARG A 82 -21.33 -9.72 20.14
N VAL A 83 -20.76 -8.74 20.80
CA VAL A 83 -20.54 -8.74 22.26
C VAL A 83 -21.85 -8.47 22.99
N LEU A 84 -22.18 -9.35 23.95
CA LEU A 84 -23.38 -9.23 24.79
C LEU A 84 -23.07 -9.22 26.30
N SER A 85 -21.84 -9.49 26.69
CA SER A 85 -21.35 -9.43 28.08
C SER A 85 -19.84 -9.17 28.07
N ASP A 86 -19.24 -9.14 29.26
CA ASP A 86 -17.81 -9.27 29.42
C ASP A 86 -17.36 -10.63 28.87
N ILE A 87 -16.37 -10.64 27.98
CA ILE A 87 -15.90 -11.86 27.29
C ILE A 87 -14.40 -12.04 27.40
N GLU A 88 -13.97 -13.29 27.45
CA GLU A 88 -12.59 -13.70 27.29
C GLU A 88 -12.47 -14.58 26.05
N LEU A 89 -11.56 -14.20 25.17
CA LEU A 89 -11.35 -14.83 23.88
C LEU A 89 -9.92 -15.35 23.78
N GLU A 90 -9.78 -16.53 23.22
CA GLU A 90 -8.51 -17.04 22.71
C GLU A 90 -8.43 -16.77 21.22
N VAL A 91 -7.32 -16.19 20.81
CA VAL A 91 -7.01 -15.91 19.39
C VAL A 91 -6.04 -16.97 18.89
N PRO A 92 -6.48 -17.88 18.03
CA PRO A 92 -5.59 -18.85 17.40
C PRO A 92 -4.48 -18.17 16.58
N ALA A 93 -3.28 -18.75 16.55
CA ALA A 93 -2.15 -18.18 15.82
C ALA A 93 -2.43 -18.03 14.32
N GLU A 94 -3.18 -18.96 13.74
CA GLU A 94 -3.61 -18.97 12.34
C GLU A 94 -4.63 -17.87 12.00
N SER A 95 -5.28 -17.32 13.01
CA SER A 95 -6.24 -16.21 12.87
C SER A 95 -5.58 -14.83 12.97
N LEU A 96 -4.29 -14.78 13.27
CA LEU A 96 -3.54 -13.54 13.28
C LEU A 96 -3.08 -13.19 11.87
N ALA A 97 -3.29 -11.93 11.47
CA ALA A 97 -2.65 -11.42 10.27
C ALA A 97 -1.13 -11.40 10.50
N VAL A 98 -0.41 -12.20 9.75
CA VAL A 98 1.04 -12.09 9.71
C VAL A 98 1.34 -10.69 9.21
N ALA A 99 2.06 -9.89 10.01
CA ALA A 99 2.58 -8.62 9.54
C ALA A 99 3.34 -8.92 8.23
N GLN A 100 2.79 -8.54 7.09
CA GLN A 100 3.54 -8.56 5.85
C GLN A 100 4.76 -7.69 6.10
N ARG A 101 5.91 -8.32 6.31
CA ARG A 101 7.17 -7.64 6.17
C ARG A 101 7.27 -7.29 4.70
N LEU A 102 6.75 -6.12 4.34
CA LEU A 102 7.21 -5.44 3.15
C LEU A 102 8.72 -5.42 3.27
N GLN A 103 9.39 -6.02 2.31
CA GLN A 103 10.84 -6.01 2.22
C GLN A 103 11.24 -4.55 1.93
N VAL A 104 11.28 -3.73 3.00
CA VAL A 104 11.63 -2.30 2.93
C VAL A 104 13.14 -2.13 2.68
N ALA A 105 13.92 -3.19 2.89
CA ALA A 105 15.34 -3.27 2.60
C ALA A 105 15.58 -4.48 1.68
N GLY A 106 15.30 -4.32 0.39
CA GLY A 106 15.88 -5.15 -0.65
C GLY A 106 17.25 -4.59 -1.01
N GLU A 107 18.26 -5.43 -1.19
CA GLU A 107 19.42 -5.02 -1.95
C GLU A 107 18.95 -4.70 -3.37
N LEU A 108 18.77 -3.41 -3.64
CA LEU A 108 18.55 -2.95 -5.00
C LEU A 108 19.89 -3.12 -5.72
N PRO A 109 19.99 -3.95 -6.76
CA PRO A 109 21.17 -3.95 -7.59
C PRO A 109 21.37 -2.52 -8.10
N ALA A 110 22.60 -2.01 -8.03
CA ALA A 110 22.96 -0.71 -8.58
C ALA A 110 22.76 -0.79 -10.11
N VAL A 111 21.59 -0.41 -10.59
CA VAL A 111 21.31 -0.32 -12.02
C VAL A 111 21.70 1.08 -12.45
N PRO A 112 22.62 1.23 -13.43
CA PRO A 112 22.92 2.54 -14.00
C PRO A 112 21.64 3.11 -14.61
N LEU A 113 21.30 4.32 -14.20
CA LEU A 113 20.12 5.01 -14.73
C LEU A 113 20.47 5.55 -16.14
N GLU A 114 19.85 4.98 -17.15
CA GLU A 114 19.87 5.50 -18.52
C GLU A 114 18.50 6.10 -18.86
N PRO A 115 18.25 7.36 -18.50
CA PRO A 115 16.97 7.99 -18.80
C PRO A 115 16.79 8.15 -20.30
N ALA A 116 15.59 7.83 -20.80
CA ALA A 116 15.24 8.01 -22.22
C ALA A 116 15.26 9.49 -22.67
N VAL A 117 15.14 10.42 -21.72
CA VAL A 117 15.21 11.87 -21.93
C VAL A 117 16.23 12.47 -20.99
N ARG A 118 17.14 13.28 -21.53
CA ARG A 118 18.15 14.02 -20.76
C ARG A 118 18.06 15.50 -21.09
N ALA A 119 18.17 16.35 -20.08
CA ALA A 119 18.24 17.79 -20.27
C ALA A 119 19.70 18.25 -20.29
N TYR A 120 20.03 19.12 -21.25
CA TYR A 120 21.35 19.73 -21.36
C TYR A 120 21.21 21.25 -21.34
N THR A 121 22.07 21.93 -20.59
CA THR A 121 22.12 23.38 -20.57
C THR A 121 23.38 23.83 -21.30
N ILE A 122 23.22 24.69 -22.30
CA ILE A 122 24.33 25.25 -23.06
C ILE A 122 24.20 26.76 -23.16
N ALA A 123 25.33 27.45 -23.23
CA ALA A 123 25.37 28.87 -23.51
C ALA A 123 25.85 29.05 -24.96
N LEU A 124 25.06 29.78 -25.77
CA LEU A 124 25.41 30.13 -27.13
C LEU A 124 25.75 31.63 -27.22
N SER A 125 26.81 31.97 -27.90
CA SER A 125 27.09 33.36 -28.20
C SER A 125 26.00 33.96 -29.09
N PRO A 126 25.61 35.23 -28.95
CA PRO A 126 24.66 35.87 -29.86
C PRO A 126 25.08 35.73 -31.34
N PRO A 127 24.12 35.66 -32.28
CA PRO A 127 24.44 35.64 -33.71
C PRO A 127 25.15 36.93 -34.10
N SER A 128 26.14 36.82 -34.99
CA SER A 128 26.93 37.96 -35.47
C SER A 128 27.17 37.86 -36.96
N LEU A 129 27.55 38.98 -37.60
CA LEU A 129 27.90 39.01 -39.03
C LEU A 129 29.22 38.26 -39.32
N SER A 130 29.99 37.93 -38.29
CA SER A 130 31.22 37.12 -38.44
C SER A 130 30.93 35.61 -38.30
N ASP A 131 29.76 35.22 -37.83
CA ASP A 131 29.31 33.82 -37.76
C ASP A 131 28.00 33.64 -38.49
N LEU A 132 28.07 33.22 -39.74
CA LEU A 132 26.94 33.04 -40.65
C LEU A 132 26.31 31.64 -40.58
N ARG A 133 26.72 30.80 -39.63
CA ARG A 133 26.14 29.46 -39.45
C ARG A 133 24.68 29.55 -39.05
N ALA A 134 23.89 28.61 -39.55
CA ALA A 134 22.50 28.50 -39.13
C ALA A 134 22.40 28.22 -37.60
N ASP A 135 21.35 28.71 -36.96
CA ASP A 135 21.13 28.52 -35.48
C ASP A 135 21.18 27.06 -35.08
N ILE A 136 20.62 26.17 -35.92
CA ILE A 136 20.66 24.73 -35.68
C ILE A 136 22.10 24.18 -35.72
N GLN A 137 22.95 24.67 -36.59
CA GLN A 137 24.34 24.23 -36.68
C GLN A 137 25.14 24.72 -35.47
N ARG A 138 24.93 25.95 -35.04
CA ARG A 138 25.53 26.52 -33.84
C ARG A 138 25.12 25.74 -32.60
N LEU A 139 23.85 25.34 -32.50
CA LEU A 139 23.34 24.50 -31.45
C LEU A 139 23.99 23.10 -31.46
N ALA A 140 24.02 22.44 -32.62
CA ALA A 140 24.61 21.12 -32.76
C ALA A 140 26.11 21.11 -32.42
N ASP A 141 26.86 22.12 -32.90
CA ASP A 141 28.30 22.27 -32.61
C ASP A 141 28.53 22.47 -31.12
N ALA A 142 27.72 23.28 -30.45
CA ALA A 142 27.83 23.49 -29.01
C ALA A 142 27.48 22.23 -28.19
N LEU A 143 26.45 21.48 -28.57
CA LEU A 143 26.10 20.21 -27.96
C LEU A 143 27.20 19.17 -28.13
N SER A 144 27.81 19.13 -29.31
CA SER A 144 28.95 18.25 -29.56
C SER A 144 30.19 18.65 -28.75
N ALA A 145 30.50 19.94 -28.65
CA ALA A 145 31.67 20.42 -27.91
C ALA A 145 31.56 20.28 -26.41
N HIS A 146 30.38 20.53 -25.84
CA HIS A 146 30.18 20.54 -24.38
C HIS A 146 29.68 19.22 -23.81
N HIS A 147 28.97 18.43 -24.59
CA HIS A 147 28.31 17.21 -24.11
C HIS A 147 28.64 15.95 -24.91
N ALA A 148 29.55 16.04 -25.92
CA ALA A 148 29.95 14.96 -26.80
C ALA A 148 28.75 14.29 -27.53
N LEU A 149 27.71 15.07 -27.83
CA LEU A 149 26.55 14.61 -28.60
C LEU A 149 26.79 14.83 -30.10
N HIS A 150 26.79 13.73 -30.82
CA HIS A 150 27.04 13.72 -32.29
C HIS A 150 25.81 13.16 -33.00
N ASP A 151 25.75 13.36 -34.31
CA ASP A 151 24.72 12.82 -35.21
C ASP A 151 23.27 13.14 -34.76
N LEU A 152 23.08 14.37 -34.28
CA LEU A 152 21.79 14.83 -33.77
C LEU A 152 20.80 15.02 -34.94
N THR A 153 19.56 14.54 -34.72
CA THR A 153 18.44 14.80 -35.62
C THR A 153 17.46 15.75 -34.95
N PHE A 154 16.92 16.67 -35.72
CA PHE A 154 15.98 17.67 -35.22
C PHE A 154 14.65 17.56 -35.98
N ASP A 155 13.57 17.61 -35.28
CA ASP A 155 12.24 17.62 -35.90
C ASP A 155 11.86 19.01 -36.41
N LEU A 156 10.89 19.07 -37.30
CA LEU A 156 10.44 20.32 -37.90
C LEU A 156 9.88 21.36 -36.93
N PRO A 157 9.08 20.95 -35.88
CA PRO A 157 8.64 21.86 -34.81
C PRO A 157 9.81 22.54 -34.10
N THR A 158 10.82 21.77 -33.69
CA THR A 158 12.03 22.30 -33.03
C THR A 158 12.77 23.29 -33.93
N LEU A 159 12.97 22.96 -35.23
CA LEU A 159 13.63 23.86 -36.18
C LEU A 159 12.89 25.20 -36.36
N ARG A 160 11.57 25.20 -36.30
CA ARG A 160 10.76 26.41 -36.40
C ARG A 160 10.78 27.27 -35.14
N ALA A 161 10.83 26.66 -33.96
CA ALA A 161 10.84 27.38 -32.68
C ALA A 161 12.26 27.92 -32.34
N LEU A 162 13.32 27.29 -32.84
CA LEU A 162 14.70 27.56 -32.45
C LEU A 162 15.12 29.04 -32.61
N PRO A 163 14.81 29.76 -33.72
CA PRO A 163 15.19 31.17 -33.84
C PRO A 163 14.57 32.08 -32.77
N GLU A 164 13.33 31.83 -32.40
CA GLU A 164 12.64 32.60 -31.36
C GLU A 164 13.29 32.36 -30.00
N VAL A 165 13.57 31.09 -29.66
CA VAL A 165 14.19 30.71 -28.40
C VAL A 165 15.61 31.23 -28.23
N LEU A 166 16.38 31.30 -29.33
CA LEU A 166 17.80 31.71 -29.30
C LEU A 166 18.02 33.22 -29.43
N ARG A 167 17.04 33.96 -29.89
CA ARG A 167 17.17 35.40 -30.17
C ARG A 167 16.21 36.28 -29.37
N GLY A 168 15.19 35.66 -28.69
CA GLY A 168 14.23 36.35 -27.80
C GLY A 168 14.85 36.68 -26.48
#